data_eb0e779f4aebd97b6f971e3e2e0359b0
#
_entry.id   eb0e779f4aebd97b6f971e3e2e0359b0
#
_cell.length_a   1.000
_cell.length_b   1.000
_cell.length_c   1.000
_cell.angle_alpha   90.00
_cell.angle_beta   90.00
_cell.angle_gamma   90.00
#
_symmetry.space_group_name_H-M   'P 1'
#
loop_
_entity.id
_entity.type
_entity.pdbx_description
1 polymer ?
#
loop_
_entity_poly.entity_id
_entity_poly.type
_entity_poly.pdbx_seq_one_letter_code
_entity_poly.pdbx_strand_id
1 'polypeptide(L)'
;MKNRVLYIVLIAIATVFVELRGAQETSRHSEFGEVSPEGAWCWFADPRALHYENADKGIDRTYIGYIDVHGNIKATQIDWKSNRCEEVLIRSYFQPDDHDNPTFLALPDGRVMVFYSRHTDEPCFYYRVSHEPGDITTLGDEKVLRTKDNTTYPSPFILSDDPEHIYLCWRGINWHPTIGRMMIPDADGNTSFDWGPYQMVQSTGARPYAKYASNRKDKLYFAYTTGHPDNEDPNYVYFNAVDVNGLYLKDINGKVLSRIQDGPYHVDKSPEFVAANPAVVVDHSGYRDWIWELSMQSDEHPVIAMVQISSDKKDHDYYWVTWDGNEWKKTFLADAGGHFHNSPEIEKCYSGGMTIDKKNPRVVYGSVPVEGKHGKVYEIVKYTVNPDGTVSRDAITKNSIIDNARPFSIPGAQEKAVSLAWMNGDYYDWIVSKDRPQGYPTAIYADGPMPTSKAKLPKAVAKGTLDASQSAKLDVNNNGDFTINMKLSDVGRNLPGSRWEFGDFSYGVDRLTLKPYVFVDGSLYKSTNMIATSDGWTKYIRATDGKWCAPEIPDEVEICLTYQDGVLRTYIDGLLDQNIKVQGLETNGIESVSNPGLMTEYGIYPAALNQDQIKALVNK
;
A
#
# COMPACT_ATOMS: atom_id res chain seq x y z
N MET A 1 11.98 -48.07 17.63
CA MET A 1 12.73 -47.06 18.39
C MET A 1 13.50 -46.05 17.52
N LYS A 2 14.07 -46.45 16.37
CA LYS A 2 14.85 -45.54 15.52
C LYS A 2 14.02 -44.37 14.86
N ASN A 3 12.75 -44.61 14.52
CA ASN A 3 11.92 -43.58 13.84
C ASN A 3 11.39 -42.51 14.81
N ARG A 4 11.23 -42.79 16.10
CA ARG A 4 10.78 -41.78 17.07
C ARG A 4 11.88 -40.79 17.46
N VAL A 5 13.13 -41.21 17.45
CA VAL A 5 14.28 -40.35 17.74
C VAL A 5 14.53 -39.38 16.61
N LEU A 6 14.29 -39.79 15.34
CA LEU A 6 14.47 -38.92 14.17
C LEU A 6 13.43 -37.80 14.13
N TYR A 7 12.18 -38.09 14.50
CA TYR A 7 11.11 -37.05 14.56
C TYR A 7 11.34 -36.01 15.66
N ILE A 8 11.83 -36.46 16.83
CA ILE A 8 12.13 -35.53 17.94
C ILE A 8 13.30 -34.60 17.59
N VAL A 9 14.30 -35.11 16.88
CA VAL A 9 15.46 -34.31 16.45
C VAL A 9 15.07 -33.33 15.36
N LEU A 10 14.18 -33.69 14.43
CA LEU A 10 13.69 -32.79 13.39
C LEU A 10 12.79 -31.66 13.96
N ILE A 11 11.93 -31.97 14.92
CA ILE A 11 11.11 -30.96 15.61
C ILE A 11 12.00 -30.03 16.46
N ALA A 12 12.99 -30.55 17.17
CA ALA A 12 13.92 -29.73 17.94
C ALA A 12 14.79 -28.82 17.06
N ILE A 13 15.20 -29.28 15.88
CA ILE A 13 15.94 -28.45 14.91
C ILE A 13 15.03 -27.38 14.32
N ALA A 14 13.78 -27.70 13.97
CA ALA A 14 12.82 -26.73 13.46
C ALA A 14 12.49 -25.65 14.51
N THR A 15 12.27 -26.03 15.77
CA THR A 15 12.00 -25.09 16.87
C THR A 15 13.20 -24.19 17.16
N VAL A 16 14.42 -24.73 17.14
CA VAL A 16 15.66 -23.95 17.32
C VAL A 16 15.89 -22.99 16.13
N PHE A 17 15.53 -23.36 14.91
CA PHE A 17 15.62 -22.47 13.76
C PHE A 17 14.58 -21.34 13.81
N VAL A 18 13.37 -21.58 14.29
CA VAL A 18 12.34 -20.55 14.49
C VAL A 18 12.71 -19.62 15.65
N GLU A 19 13.17 -20.14 16.77
CA GLU A 19 13.66 -19.32 17.90
C GLU A 19 14.94 -18.53 17.55
N LEU A 20 15.85 -19.09 16.73
CA LEU A 20 17.04 -18.38 16.25
C LEU A 20 16.69 -17.29 15.22
N ARG A 21 15.67 -17.48 14.38
CA ARG A 21 15.16 -16.40 13.51
C ARG A 21 14.54 -15.28 14.34
N GLY A 22 13.59 -15.57 15.20
CA GLY A 22 12.94 -14.55 16.04
C GLY A 22 13.90 -13.81 16.97
N ALA A 23 14.86 -14.46 17.58
CA ALA A 23 15.84 -13.83 18.47
C ALA A 23 16.95 -13.05 17.72
N GLN A 24 17.23 -13.38 16.45
CA GLN A 24 18.20 -12.66 15.62
C GLN A 24 17.59 -11.47 14.87
N GLU A 25 16.33 -11.52 14.49
CA GLU A 25 15.60 -10.41 13.84
C GLU A 25 15.44 -9.23 14.80
N THR A 26 15.09 -9.46 16.06
CA THR A 26 14.90 -8.39 17.05
C THR A 26 16.18 -7.62 17.42
N SER A 27 17.35 -8.14 17.17
CA SER A 27 18.61 -7.47 17.52
C SER A 27 19.25 -6.64 16.38
N ARG A 28 18.74 -6.74 15.14
CA ARG A 28 19.40 -6.17 13.94
C ARG A 28 18.72 -4.95 13.34
N HIS A 29 17.46 -4.75 13.62
CA HIS A 29 16.70 -3.60 13.12
C HIS A 29 16.45 -2.52 14.18
N SER A 30 17.28 -2.43 15.21
CA SER A 30 17.13 -1.42 16.25
C SER A 30 17.34 0.03 15.77
N GLU A 31 17.87 0.21 14.57
CA GLU A 31 18.04 1.53 13.93
C GLU A 31 16.85 1.90 13.03
N PHE A 32 16.04 0.93 12.62
CA PHE A 32 14.89 1.10 11.72
C PHE A 32 13.59 0.74 12.43
N GLY A 33 12.50 1.37 11.97
CA GLY A 33 11.15 1.07 12.47
C GLY A 33 10.44 0.04 11.60
N GLU A 34 9.90 -1.02 12.20
CA GLU A 34 8.95 -1.90 11.54
C GLU A 34 7.60 -1.20 11.49
N VAL A 35 7.11 -0.93 10.28
CA VAL A 35 5.80 -0.31 10.01
C VAL A 35 4.70 -1.36 10.06
N SER A 36 4.95 -2.51 9.46
CA SER A 36 4.08 -3.69 9.49
C SER A 36 4.91 -4.95 9.31
N PRO A 37 4.62 -6.03 10.05
CA PRO A 37 5.31 -7.31 9.90
C PRO A 37 4.96 -8.01 8.58
N GLU A 38 3.91 -7.56 7.89
CA GLU A 38 3.44 -8.16 6.66
C GLU A 38 2.90 -7.09 5.70
N GLY A 39 3.57 -6.91 4.57
CA GLY A 39 3.15 -5.94 3.57
C GLY A 39 4.00 -5.95 2.30
N ALA A 40 3.35 -5.57 1.20
CA ALA A 40 3.97 -5.39 -0.10
C ALA A 40 3.31 -4.22 -0.86
N TRP A 41 4.00 -3.73 -1.88
CA TRP A 41 3.49 -2.75 -2.84
C TRP A 41 4.15 -2.85 -4.21
N CYS A 42 3.40 -2.47 -5.23
CA CYS A 42 3.93 -2.12 -6.54
C CYS A 42 4.35 -0.65 -6.55
N TRP A 43 5.24 -0.25 -7.48
CA TRP A 43 5.76 1.12 -7.54
C TRP A 43 5.02 2.07 -8.47
N PHE A 44 3.98 1.63 -9.19
CA PHE A 44 3.26 2.47 -10.14
C PHE A 44 2.05 3.22 -9.55
N ALA A 45 1.51 2.79 -8.42
CA ALA A 45 0.45 3.50 -7.70
C ALA A 45 1.07 4.49 -6.70
N ASP A 46 0.94 5.80 -6.94
CA ASP A 46 1.58 6.86 -6.13
C ASP A 46 0.66 8.05 -5.81
N PRO A 47 0.87 8.67 -4.62
CA PRO A 47 1.81 8.29 -3.57
C PRO A 47 1.28 7.17 -2.67
N ARG A 48 2.04 6.08 -2.52
CA ARG A 48 1.74 4.96 -1.60
C ARG A 48 2.07 5.25 -0.14
N ALA A 49 2.78 6.35 0.10
CA ALA A 49 2.94 6.96 1.42
C ALA A 49 2.93 8.48 1.26
N LEU A 50 2.48 9.20 2.27
CA LEU A 50 2.36 10.65 2.27
C LEU A 50 2.54 11.19 3.69
N HIS A 51 3.34 12.25 3.84
CA HIS A 51 3.32 13.07 5.04
C HIS A 51 2.47 14.31 4.80
N TYR A 52 1.51 14.54 5.68
CA TYR A 52 0.64 15.70 5.65
C TYR A 52 0.78 16.52 6.93
N GLU A 53 1.17 17.77 6.76
CA GLU A 53 1.27 18.74 7.84
C GLU A 53 0.34 19.94 7.59
N ASN A 54 -0.44 20.31 8.60
CA ASN A 54 -1.26 21.51 8.60
C ASN A 54 -1.30 22.07 10.03
N ALA A 55 -0.51 23.11 10.27
CA ALA A 55 -0.36 23.70 11.60
C ALA A 55 -1.67 24.29 12.13
N ASP A 56 -2.47 24.93 11.27
CA ASP A 56 -3.73 25.57 11.65
C ASP A 56 -4.79 24.55 12.10
N LYS A 57 -4.73 23.34 11.54
CA LYS A 57 -5.61 22.22 11.90
C LYS A 57 -5.00 21.27 12.92
N GLY A 58 -3.77 21.56 13.37
CA GLY A 58 -3.08 20.70 14.32
C GLY A 58 -2.64 19.35 13.75
N ILE A 59 -2.48 19.22 12.43
CA ILE A 59 -2.10 17.98 11.76
C ILE A 59 -0.58 17.91 11.59
N ASP A 60 0.00 16.76 11.91
CA ASP A 60 1.39 16.38 11.62
C ASP A 60 1.42 14.84 11.56
N ARG A 61 1.12 14.27 10.37
CA ARG A 61 0.87 12.84 10.21
C ARG A 61 1.52 12.27 8.96
N THR A 62 2.01 11.04 9.08
CA THR A 62 2.51 10.25 7.96
C THR A 62 1.62 9.02 7.76
N TYR A 63 1.26 8.74 6.52
CA TYR A 63 0.50 7.56 6.10
C TYR A 63 1.40 6.70 5.24
N ILE A 64 1.40 5.38 5.48
CA ILE A 64 2.14 4.39 4.69
C ILE A 64 1.16 3.27 4.34
N GLY A 65 0.91 3.06 3.05
CA GLY A 65 -0.06 2.09 2.55
C GLY A 65 0.61 0.87 1.94
N TYR A 66 0.00 -0.28 2.14
CA TYR A 66 0.48 -1.57 1.66
C TYR A 66 -0.66 -2.59 1.60
N ILE A 67 -0.37 -3.76 1.07
CA ILE A 67 -1.28 -4.89 1.00
C ILE A 67 -0.62 -6.12 1.62
N ASP A 68 -1.40 -6.96 2.31
CA ASP A 68 -0.90 -8.21 2.85
C ASP A 68 -1.26 -9.43 1.98
N VAL A 69 -0.79 -10.61 2.39
CA VAL A 69 -0.96 -11.87 1.64
C VAL A 69 -2.42 -12.32 1.55
N HIS A 70 -3.29 -11.82 2.43
CA HIS A 70 -4.73 -12.08 2.38
C HIS A 70 -5.47 -11.11 1.46
N GLY A 71 -4.76 -10.18 0.82
CA GLY A 71 -5.35 -9.13 0.01
C GLY A 71 -6.05 -8.06 0.82
N ASN A 72 -5.67 -7.88 2.08
CA ASN A 72 -6.15 -6.79 2.89
C ASN A 72 -5.40 -5.51 2.54
N ILE A 73 -6.11 -4.49 2.09
CA ILE A 73 -5.54 -3.16 1.89
C ILE A 73 -5.46 -2.49 3.25
N LYS A 74 -4.25 -2.11 3.63
CA LYS A 74 -3.93 -1.55 4.94
C LYS A 74 -3.17 -0.23 4.82
N ALA A 75 -3.20 0.55 5.88
CA ALA A 75 -2.32 1.70 6.03
C ALA A 75 -1.95 1.92 7.49
N THR A 76 -0.71 2.31 7.70
CA THR A 76 -0.24 2.80 9.00
C THR A 76 -0.30 4.32 9.04
N GLN A 77 -0.99 4.88 10.01
CA GLN A 77 -0.97 6.30 10.35
C GLN A 77 -0.03 6.54 11.52
N ILE A 78 0.96 7.40 11.32
CA ILE A 78 1.84 7.92 12.38
C ILE A 78 1.38 9.34 12.71
N ASP A 79 0.93 9.59 13.92
CA ASP A 79 0.65 10.93 14.44
C ASP A 79 1.85 11.41 15.26
N TRP A 80 2.62 12.33 14.73
CA TRP A 80 3.85 12.82 15.33
C TRP A 80 3.61 13.72 16.56
N LYS A 81 2.43 14.36 16.65
CA LYS A 81 2.08 15.20 17.81
C LYS A 81 1.73 14.38 19.04
N SER A 82 0.95 13.34 18.85
CA SER A 82 0.59 12.43 19.94
C SER A 82 1.59 11.30 20.15
N ASN A 83 2.56 11.15 19.24
CA ASN A 83 3.53 10.06 19.19
C ASN A 83 2.82 8.69 19.20
N ARG A 84 1.83 8.52 18.32
CA ARG A 84 1.01 7.31 18.20
C ARG A 84 1.10 6.76 16.79
N CYS A 85 1.00 5.45 16.71
CA CYS A 85 0.97 4.70 15.47
C CYS A 85 -0.28 3.82 15.46
N GLU A 86 -1.05 3.86 14.36
CA GLU A 86 -2.27 3.08 14.21
C GLU A 86 -2.32 2.47 12.80
N GLU A 87 -2.52 1.15 12.73
CA GLU A 87 -2.70 0.41 11.50
C GLU A 87 -4.20 0.22 11.22
N VAL A 88 -4.63 0.72 10.07
CA VAL A 88 -6.03 0.77 9.64
C VAL A 88 -6.29 -0.27 8.58
N LEU A 89 -7.34 -1.07 8.74
CA LEU A 89 -7.87 -1.97 7.72
C LEU A 89 -8.77 -1.17 6.77
N ILE A 90 -8.24 -0.79 5.61
CA ILE A 90 -8.98 0.00 4.62
C ILE A 90 -10.02 -0.87 3.92
N ARG A 91 -9.61 -2.06 3.46
CA ARG A 91 -10.49 -3.01 2.79
C ARG A 91 -9.97 -4.43 2.98
N SER A 92 -10.76 -5.28 3.63
CA SER A 92 -10.42 -6.69 3.84
C SER A 92 -10.64 -7.52 2.58
N TYR A 93 -9.82 -8.54 2.41
CA TYR A 93 -9.96 -9.57 1.38
C TYR A 93 -10.28 -9.02 -0.01
N PHE A 94 -9.53 -8.03 -0.47
CA PHE A 94 -9.78 -7.38 -1.73
C PHE A 94 -9.21 -8.17 -2.92
N GLN A 95 -7.90 -8.33 -2.97
CA GLN A 95 -7.18 -9.18 -3.93
C GLN A 95 -5.73 -9.35 -3.43
N PRO A 96 -5.15 -10.55 -3.38
CA PRO A 96 -3.76 -10.74 -2.92
C PRO A 96 -2.76 -10.44 -4.03
N ASP A 97 -2.66 -9.15 -4.38
CA ASP A 97 -1.84 -8.65 -5.48
C ASP A 97 -1.21 -7.30 -5.08
N ASP A 98 0.10 -7.17 -5.17
CA ASP A 98 0.83 -5.98 -4.74
C ASP A 98 0.50 -4.72 -5.57
N HIS A 99 -0.18 -4.87 -6.70
CA HIS A 99 -0.67 -3.77 -7.52
C HIS A 99 -1.86 -3.03 -6.90
N ASP A 100 -2.48 -3.60 -5.86
CA ASP A 100 -3.67 -3.06 -5.24
C ASP A 100 -3.35 -2.14 -4.05
N ASN A 101 -2.06 -1.86 -3.80
CA ASN A 101 -1.65 -0.96 -2.73
C ASN A 101 -2.35 0.40 -2.82
N PRO A 102 -2.75 1.00 -1.67
CA PRO A 102 -3.50 2.25 -1.68
C PRO A 102 -2.61 3.45 -1.99
N THR A 103 -3.23 4.52 -2.50
CA THR A 103 -2.63 5.85 -2.68
C THR A 103 -3.38 6.91 -1.89
N PHE A 104 -2.67 7.94 -1.45
CA PHE A 104 -3.19 8.97 -0.56
C PHE A 104 -3.25 10.33 -1.24
N LEU A 105 -4.28 11.10 -0.93
CA LEU A 105 -4.42 12.48 -1.33
C LEU A 105 -4.95 13.32 -0.17
N ALA A 106 -4.20 14.34 0.25
CA ALA A 106 -4.72 15.35 1.17
C ALA A 106 -5.61 16.33 0.40
N LEU A 107 -6.83 16.51 0.87
CA LEU A 107 -7.82 17.41 0.27
C LEU A 107 -7.68 18.85 0.81
N PRO A 108 -8.18 19.87 0.10
CA PRO A 108 -8.07 21.28 0.53
C PRO A 108 -8.72 21.56 1.89
N ASP A 109 -9.77 20.83 2.25
CA ASP A 109 -10.42 20.92 3.56
C ASP A 109 -9.67 20.18 4.67
N GLY A 110 -8.59 19.47 4.34
CA GLY A 110 -7.72 18.72 5.24
C GLY A 110 -8.09 17.27 5.38
N ARG A 111 -9.23 16.80 4.86
CA ARG A 111 -9.54 15.37 4.82
C ARG A 111 -8.52 14.62 3.97
N VAL A 112 -8.41 13.32 4.19
CA VAL A 112 -7.55 12.43 3.40
C VAL A 112 -8.42 11.48 2.58
N MET A 113 -8.17 11.45 1.28
CA MET A 113 -8.77 10.50 0.36
C MET A 113 -7.80 9.38 0.05
N VAL A 114 -8.28 8.14 0.08
CA VAL A 114 -7.49 6.93 -0.18
C VAL A 114 -8.11 6.21 -1.36
N PHE A 115 -7.33 6.02 -2.43
CA PHE A 115 -7.74 5.28 -3.63
C PHE A 115 -7.08 3.90 -3.66
N TYR A 116 -7.79 2.93 -4.22
CA TYR A 116 -7.27 1.61 -4.55
C TYR A 116 -8.07 0.99 -5.70
N SER A 117 -7.50 0.02 -6.37
CA SER A 117 -8.14 -0.71 -7.46
C SER A 117 -7.67 -2.15 -7.45
N ARG A 118 -8.44 -3.00 -8.08
CA ARG A 118 -7.99 -4.35 -8.40
C ARG A 118 -7.02 -4.32 -9.57
N HIS A 119 -6.19 -5.33 -9.69
CA HIS A 119 -5.25 -5.45 -10.78
C HIS A 119 -5.98 -5.78 -12.09
N THR A 120 -6.38 -4.75 -12.84
CA THR A 120 -6.85 -4.80 -14.24
C THR A 120 -8.08 -5.67 -14.52
N ASP A 121 -8.89 -6.00 -13.56
CA ASP A 121 -10.06 -6.84 -13.76
C ASP A 121 -11.41 -6.11 -13.61
N GLU A 122 -11.39 -4.85 -13.19
CA GLU A 122 -12.57 -4.03 -13.01
C GLU A 122 -12.43 -2.62 -13.59
N PRO A 123 -13.51 -2.05 -14.20
CA PRO A 123 -13.51 -0.69 -14.74
C PRO A 123 -13.86 0.33 -13.67
N CYS A 124 -13.16 0.33 -12.54
CA CYS A 124 -13.39 1.29 -11.46
C CYS A 124 -12.20 1.42 -10.51
N PHE A 125 -12.15 2.55 -9.83
CA PHE A 125 -11.46 2.72 -8.56
C PHE A 125 -12.44 2.58 -7.41
N TYR A 126 -11.94 2.08 -6.30
CA TYR A 126 -12.55 2.22 -4.99
C TYR A 126 -11.87 3.35 -4.24
N TYR A 127 -12.58 4.04 -3.38
CA TYR A 127 -12.00 5.07 -2.54
C TYR A 127 -12.76 5.25 -1.23
N ARG A 128 -12.07 5.79 -0.24
CA ARG A 128 -12.65 6.22 1.04
C ARG A 128 -12.11 7.61 1.36
N VAL A 129 -12.88 8.41 2.08
CA VAL A 129 -12.51 9.77 2.52
C VAL A 129 -12.63 9.82 4.04
N SER A 130 -11.64 10.38 4.72
CA SER A 130 -11.72 10.54 6.17
C SER A 130 -12.80 11.56 6.56
N HIS A 131 -13.51 11.32 7.66
CA HIS A 131 -14.45 12.29 8.19
C HIS A 131 -13.74 13.46 8.88
N GLU A 132 -12.66 13.15 9.61
CA GLU A 132 -11.87 14.17 10.30
C GLU A 132 -10.64 14.55 9.46
N PRO A 133 -10.25 15.84 9.48
CA PRO A 133 -9.05 16.30 8.80
C PRO A 133 -7.79 15.53 9.25
N GLY A 134 -7.03 15.05 8.27
CA GLY A 134 -5.78 14.33 8.48
C GLY A 134 -5.90 12.99 9.20
N ASP A 135 -7.09 12.42 9.39
CA ASP A 135 -7.26 11.24 10.24
C ASP A 135 -7.88 10.05 9.49
N ILE A 136 -7.01 9.17 8.95
CA ILE A 136 -7.48 7.97 8.24
C ILE A 136 -8.08 6.90 9.17
N THR A 137 -7.99 7.05 10.48
CA THR A 137 -8.74 6.20 11.41
C THR A 137 -10.25 6.46 11.33
N THR A 138 -10.64 7.58 10.71
CA THR A 138 -12.04 8.00 10.54
C THR A 138 -12.52 7.86 9.08
N LEU A 139 -11.96 6.94 8.31
CA LEU A 139 -12.40 6.70 6.93
C LEU A 139 -13.88 6.32 6.87
N GLY A 140 -14.63 7.08 6.07
CA GLY A 140 -16.04 6.82 5.78
C GLY A 140 -16.27 5.58 4.92
N ASP A 141 -17.50 5.40 4.45
CA ASP A 141 -17.88 4.26 3.62
C ASP A 141 -17.08 4.19 2.31
N GLU A 142 -16.84 2.96 1.85
CA GLU A 142 -16.25 2.70 0.55
C GLU A 142 -17.17 3.21 -0.58
N LYS A 143 -16.59 3.96 -1.49
CA LYS A 143 -17.24 4.49 -2.68
C LYS A 143 -16.59 3.92 -3.95
N VAL A 144 -17.31 3.98 -5.05
CA VAL A 144 -16.87 3.48 -6.35
C VAL A 144 -16.84 4.60 -7.37
N LEU A 145 -15.67 4.82 -7.98
CA LEU A 145 -15.50 5.74 -9.10
C LEU A 145 -15.36 4.91 -10.40
N ARG A 146 -16.40 4.92 -11.23
CA ARG A 146 -16.41 4.12 -12.45
C ARG A 146 -15.57 4.75 -13.54
N THR A 147 -14.80 3.90 -14.24
CA THR A 147 -13.98 4.24 -15.40
C THR A 147 -14.56 3.59 -16.67
N LYS A 148 -13.90 3.79 -17.83
CA LYS A 148 -14.37 3.22 -19.12
C LYS A 148 -13.81 1.82 -19.40
N ASP A 149 -12.71 1.46 -18.74
CA ASP A 149 -11.97 0.23 -18.99
C ASP A 149 -11.28 -0.23 -17.71
N ASN A 150 -10.74 -1.44 -17.70
CA ASN A 150 -10.00 -1.99 -16.58
C ASN A 150 -8.92 -1.02 -16.10
N THR A 151 -8.75 -0.91 -14.80
CA THR A 151 -8.15 0.23 -14.13
C THR A 151 -7.14 -0.24 -13.09
N THR A 152 -5.92 0.36 -13.12
CA THR A 152 -4.87 0.09 -12.14
C THR A 152 -3.98 1.32 -11.96
N TYR A 153 -3.32 1.45 -10.80
CA TYR A 153 -2.31 2.46 -10.48
C TYR A 153 -2.83 3.90 -10.41
N PRO A 154 -3.68 4.22 -9.45
CA PRO A 154 -4.14 5.59 -9.26
C PRO A 154 -2.98 6.52 -8.90
N SER A 155 -2.93 7.70 -9.54
CA SER A 155 -1.99 8.78 -9.27
C SER A 155 -2.75 10.11 -9.27
N PRO A 156 -3.26 10.55 -8.10
CA PRO A 156 -4.09 11.74 -7.96
C PRO A 156 -3.26 13.01 -7.75
N PHE A 157 -3.73 14.13 -8.30
CA PHE A 157 -3.13 15.46 -8.17
C PHE A 157 -4.20 16.53 -7.95
N ILE A 158 -3.89 17.51 -7.10
CA ILE A 158 -4.62 18.77 -7.00
C ILE A 158 -3.67 19.88 -7.46
N LEU A 159 -4.16 20.77 -8.31
CA LEU A 159 -3.39 21.86 -8.89
C LEU A 159 -3.89 23.20 -8.32
N SER A 160 -2.97 24.13 -8.01
CA SER A 160 -3.34 25.40 -7.37
C SER A 160 -4.19 26.31 -8.25
N ASP A 161 -4.08 26.20 -9.57
CA ASP A 161 -4.89 26.95 -10.52
C ASP A 161 -6.30 26.34 -10.73
N ASP A 162 -6.53 25.12 -10.18
CA ASP A 162 -7.82 24.43 -10.21
C ASP A 162 -8.05 23.61 -8.92
N PRO A 163 -8.16 24.30 -7.74
CA PRO A 163 -8.18 23.62 -6.44
C PRO A 163 -9.48 22.89 -6.11
N GLU A 164 -10.52 23.06 -6.93
CA GLU A 164 -11.82 22.41 -6.76
C GLU A 164 -11.87 21.02 -7.42
N HIS A 165 -10.78 20.62 -8.10
CA HIS A 165 -10.75 19.37 -8.82
C HIS A 165 -9.54 18.50 -8.46
N ILE A 166 -9.71 17.20 -8.67
CA ILE A 166 -8.66 16.18 -8.62
C ILE A 166 -8.40 15.71 -10.04
N TYR A 167 -7.16 15.79 -10.49
CA TYR A 167 -6.69 15.16 -11.70
C TYR A 167 -6.18 13.77 -11.36
N LEU A 168 -6.78 12.74 -11.93
CA LEU A 168 -6.41 11.37 -11.70
C LEU A 168 -5.76 10.81 -12.98
N CYS A 169 -4.54 10.31 -12.83
CA CYS A 169 -3.82 9.59 -13.88
C CYS A 169 -3.69 8.12 -13.51
N TRP A 170 -3.78 7.21 -14.49
CA TRP A 170 -3.72 5.77 -14.24
C TRP A 170 -3.42 4.95 -15.50
N ARG A 171 -3.19 3.66 -15.37
CA ARG A 171 -3.25 2.70 -16.48
C ARG A 171 -4.70 2.28 -16.68
N GLY A 172 -5.31 2.68 -17.79
CA GLY A 172 -6.74 2.51 -18.06
C GLY A 172 -7.06 2.08 -19.49
N ILE A 173 -7.63 2.97 -20.27
CA ILE A 173 -8.16 2.67 -21.61
C ILE A 173 -7.10 1.94 -22.46
N ASN A 174 -7.44 0.76 -22.95
CA ASN A 174 -6.54 -0.11 -23.71
C ASN A 174 -5.19 -0.40 -23.02
N TRP A 175 -5.17 -0.43 -21.68
CA TRP A 175 -3.95 -0.61 -20.88
C TRP A 175 -2.90 0.52 -21.01
N HIS A 176 -3.33 1.69 -21.44
CA HIS A 176 -2.47 2.85 -21.69
C HIS A 176 -2.65 3.94 -20.62
N PRO A 177 -1.68 4.86 -20.51
CA PRO A 177 -1.81 6.06 -19.70
C PRO A 177 -3.11 6.80 -20.00
N THR A 178 -3.91 6.99 -18.97
CA THR A 178 -5.25 7.56 -19.02
C THR A 178 -5.37 8.68 -17.98
N ILE A 179 -6.16 9.70 -18.28
CA ILE A 179 -6.41 10.84 -17.39
C ILE A 179 -7.91 11.13 -17.29
N GLY A 180 -8.36 11.53 -16.12
CA GLY A 180 -9.68 12.09 -15.86
C GLY A 180 -9.62 13.18 -14.81
N ARG A 181 -10.61 14.06 -14.78
CA ARG A 181 -10.77 15.06 -13.74
C ARG A 181 -12.07 14.82 -12.98
N MET A 182 -12.02 14.93 -11.68
CA MET A 182 -13.14 14.73 -10.78
C MET A 182 -13.25 15.88 -9.80
N MET A 183 -14.46 16.12 -9.28
CA MET A 183 -14.69 17.12 -8.23
C MET A 183 -14.04 16.70 -6.93
N ILE A 184 -13.65 17.67 -6.10
CA ILE A 184 -13.35 17.40 -4.69
C ILE A 184 -14.59 16.75 -4.04
N PRO A 185 -14.41 15.65 -3.25
CA PRO A 185 -15.54 14.98 -2.60
C PRO A 185 -16.35 15.91 -1.69
N ASP A 186 -17.67 15.81 -1.78
CA ASP A 186 -18.60 16.51 -0.87
C ASP A 186 -18.44 16.07 0.59
N ALA A 187 -19.28 16.59 1.49
CA ALA A 187 -19.24 16.26 2.92
C ALA A 187 -19.49 14.76 3.20
N ASP A 188 -20.25 14.09 2.34
CA ASP A 188 -20.57 12.67 2.43
C ASP A 188 -19.53 11.79 1.70
N GLY A 189 -18.48 12.41 1.15
CA GLY A 189 -17.40 11.73 0.42
C GLY A 189 -17.76 11.36 -1.02
N ASN A 190 -18.86 11.86 -1.60
CA ASN A 190 -19.23 11.54 -2.97
C ASN A 190 -18.48 12.41 -3.97
N THR A 191 -18.07 11.81 -5.08
CA THR A 191 -17.46 12.49 -6.21
C THR A 191 -17.71 11.74 -7.52
N SER A 192 -17.45 12.39 -8.63
CA SER A 192 -17.56 11.80 -9.97
C SER A 192 -16.66 12.55 -10.94
N PHE A 193 -16.32 11.91 -12.06
CA PHE A 193 -15.66 12.60 -13.16
C PHE A 193 -16.56 13.70 -13.74
N ASP A 194 -16.01 14.88 -13.92
CA ASP A 194 -16.63 15.98 -14.65
C ASP A 194 -16.15 16.01 -16.11
N TRP A 195 -14.95 15.47 -16.40
CA TRP A 195 -14.53 15.16 -17.76
C TRP A 195 -13.60 13.93 -17.82
N GLY A 196 -13.50 13.33 -19.01
CA GLY A 196 -12.76 12.09 -19.24
C GLY A 196 -13.59 10.86 -18.84
N PRO A 197 -12.96 9.70 -18.64
CA PRO A 197 -11.55 9.38 -18.94
C PRO A 197 -11.14 9.57 -20.41
N TYR A 198 -9.89 10.02 -20.61
CA TYR A 198 -9.24 10.12 -21.92
C TYR A 198 -7.93 9.33 -21.93
N GLN A 199 -7.70 8.56 -22.98
CA GLN A 199 -6.40 7.93 -23.24
C GLN A 199 -5.41 9.00 -23.71
N MET A 200 -4.25 9.13 -23.06
CA MET A 200 -3.28 10.18 -23.37
C MET A 200 -2.39 9.80 -24.57
N VAL A 201 -1.91 8.56 -24.58
CA VAL A 201 -1.05 8.04 -25.65
C VAL A 201 -1.54 6.68 -26.13
N GLN A 202 -1.24 6.37 -27.39
CA GLN A 202 -1.41 5.04 -27.98
C GLN A 202 -0.06 4.54 -28.46
N SER A 203 0.51 3.58 -27.75
CA SER A 203 1.76 2.94 -28.15
C SER A 203 1.50 1.76 -29.08
N THR A 204 2.49 1.46 -29.93
CA THR A 204 2.55 0.22 -30.71
C THR A 204 2.95 -0.98 -29.86
N GLY A 205 3.56 -0.76 -28.69
CA GLY A 205 3.94 -1.80 -27.75
C GLY A 205 2.78 -2.20 -26.80
N ALA A 206 2.90 -3.37 -26.22
CA ALA A 206 1.91 -3.91 -25.30
C ALA A 206 2.11 -3.40 -23.87
N ARG A 207 1.04 -2.96 -23.22
CA ARG A 207 1.03 -2.56 -21.80
C ARG A 207 2.09 -1.49 -21.47
N PRO A 208 2.05 -0.27 -22.03
CA PRO A 208 2.95 0.81 -21.62
C PRO A 208 2.72 1.19 -20.16
N TYR A 209 3.80 1.43 -19.43
CA TYR A 209 3.80 1.83 -18.04
C TYR A 209 4.14 3.30 -17.90
N ALA A 210 3.54 4.00 -16.95
CA ALA A 210 3.78 5.43 -16.76
C ALA A 210 3.98 5.79 -15.28
N LYS A 211 4.85 6.77 -15.05
CA LYS A 211 5.02 7.49 -13.79
C LYS A 211 4.65 8.94 -13.99
N TYR A 212 4.00 9.52 -13.00
CA TYR A 212 3.44 10.85 -13.08
C TYR A 212 4.04 11.81 -12.05
N ALA A 213 4.09 13.09 -12.41
CA ALA A 213 4.48 14.18 -11.53
C ALA A 213 3.65 15.43 -11.88
N SER A 214 3.73 16.48 -11.07
CA SER A 214 3.10 17.79 -11.36
C SER A 214 3.96 18.94 -10.87
N ASN A 215 3.77 20.13 -11.43
CA ASN A 215 4.28 21.38 -10.84
C ASN A 215 3.36 21.93 -9.73
N ARG A 216 2.30 21.20 -9.38
CA ARG A 216 1.26 21.57 -8.42
C ARG A 216 0.52 22.86 -8.77
N LYS A 217 0.67 23.34 -9.99
CA LYS A 217 0.06 24.59 -10.46
C LYS A 217 -0.92 24.32 -11.60
N ASP A 218 -0.43 24.03 -12.79
CA ASP A 218 -1.20 23.96 -14.03
C ASP A 218 -0.76 22.85 -14.98
N LYS A 219 0.25 22.05 -14.60
CA LYS A 219 0.82 21.00 -15.46
C LYS A 219 0.95 19.66 -14.75
N LEU A 220 0.71 18.62 -15.52
CA LEU A 220 1.06 17.25 -15.20
C LEU A 220 2.17 16.80 -16.15
N TYR A 221 3.06 15.96 -15.64
CA TYR A 221 4.16 15.36 -16.38
C TYR A 221 4.06 13.85 -16.29
N PHE A 222 4.48 13.16 -17.33
CA PHE A 222 4.58 11.71 -17.27
C PHE A 222 5.75 11.19 -18.11
N ALA A 223 6.48 10.26 -17.51
CA ALA A 223 7.42 9.41 -18.21
C ALA A 223 6.76 8.05 -18.43
N TYR A 224 6.88 7.50 -19.62
CA TYR A 224 6.21 6.25 -19.97
C TYR A 224 7.03 5.42 -20.95
N THR A 225 6.71 4.12 -21.02
CA THR A 225 7.44 3.17 -21.86
C THR A 225 6.67 2.86 -23.14
N THR A 226 7.37 2.32 -24.15
CA THR A 226 6.72 1.73 -25.33
C THR A 226 5.76 0.62 -24.89
N GLY A 227 6.20 -0.25 -23.97
CA GLY A 227 5.41 -1.34 -23.43
C GLY A 227 6.06 -1.94 -22.18
N HIS A 228 5.65 -3.15 -21.82
CA HIS A 228 6.28 -3.90 -20.74
C HIS A 228 7.65 -4.44 -21.21
N PRO A 229 8.74 -4.25 -20.45
CA PRO A 229 10.08 -4.61 -20.90
C PRO A 229 10.28 -6.11 -21.14
N ASP A 230 9.50 -6.98 -20.52
CA ASP A 230 9.53 -8.40 -20.83
C ASP A 230 8.94 -8.76 -22.20
N ASN A 231 8.09 -7.91 -22.77
CA ASN A 231 7.44 -8.11 -24.05
C ASN A 231 8.09 -7.31 -25.19
N GLU A 232 8.75 -6.19 -24.87
CA GLU A 232 9.31 -5.25 -25.85
C GLU A 232 10.84 -5.31 -25.86
N ASP A 233 11.44 -5.42 -27.07
CA ASP A 233 12.88 -5.36 -27.31
C ASP A 233 13.15 -4.67 -28.67
N PRO A 234 13.72 -3.47 -28.71
CA PRO A 234 13.99 -2.57 -27.58
C PRO A 234 12.71 -2.04 -26.93
N ASN A 235 12.81 -1.63 -25.65
CA ASN A 235 11.75 -0.90 -24.95
C ASN A 235 12.25 0.52 -24.66
N TYR A 236 11.52 1.52 -25.12
CA TYR A 236 11.90 2.93 -24.99
C TYR A 236 11.16 3.63 -23.85
N VAL A 237 11.80 4.66 -23.29
CA VAL A 237 11.19 5.58 -22.32
C VAL A 237 10.96 6.93 -22.98
N TYR A 238 9.76 7.48 -22.84
CA TYR A 238 9.34 8.78 -23.35
C TYR A 238 8.98 9.72 -22.22
N PHE A 239 8.94 11.01 -22.51
CA PHE A 239 8.49 12.05 -21.58
C PHE A 239 7.60 13.06 -22.28
N ASN A 240 6.47 13.39 -21.65
CA ASN A 240 5.60 14.47 -22.10
C ASN A 240 5.04 15.27 -20.90
N ALA A 241 4.59 16.49 -21.21
CA ALA A 241 3.83 17.33 -20.29
C ALA A 241 2.38 17.46 -20.78
N VAL A 242 1.45 17.56 -19.84
CA VAL A 242 0.04 17.91 -20.08
C VAL A 242 -0.23 19.27 -19.49
N ASP A 243 -0.55 20.25 -20.34
CA ASP A 243 -1.14 21.51 -19.93
C ASP A 243 -2.63 21.28 -19.70
N VAL A 244 -3.06 21.35 -18.45
CA VAL A 244 -4.45 21.02 -18.10
C VAL A 244 -5.46 22.07 -18.57
N ASN A 245 -5.00 23.30 -18.86
CA ASN A 245 -5.79 24.38 -19.44
C ASN A 245 -6.00 24.17 -20.95
N GLY A 246 -6.78 23.18 -21.33
CA GLY A 246 -7.07 22.83 -22.72
C GLY A 246 -6.64 21.43 -23.11
N LEU A 247 -6.03 20.69 -22.17
CA LEU A 247 -5.58 19.30 -22.33
C LEU A 247 -4.60 19.11 -23.50
N TYR A 248 -3.64 20.02 -23.60
CA TYR A 248 -2.59 19.94 -24.61
C TYR A 248 -1.45 19.06 -24.14
N LEU A 249 -1.18 18.02 -24.92
CA LEU A 249 0.03 17.21 -24.79
C LEU A 249 1.19 17.96 -25.42
N LYS A 250 2.28 18.14 -24.67
CA LYS A 250 3.48 18.86 -25.11
C LYS A 250 4.72 17.98 -25.02
N ASP A 251 5.67 18.21 -25.90
CA ASP A 251 7.01 17.64 -25.78
C ASP A 251 7.83 18.38 -24.72
N ILE A 252 9.07 17.93 -24.51
CA ILE A 252 10.00 18.50 -23.52
C ILE A 252 10.33 19.98 -23.81
N ASN A 253 10.25 20.44 -25.06
CA ASN A 253 10.49 21.80 -25.48
C ASN A 253 9.24 22.68 -25.45
N GLY A 254 8.11 22.13 -24.95
CA GLY A 254 6.84 22.85 -24.85
C GLY A 254 6.03 22.93 -26.15
N LYS A 255 6.48 22.26 -27.24
CA LYS A 255 5.73 22.18 -28.49
C LYS A 255 4.48 21.30 -28.28
N VAL A 256 3.34 21.80 -28.72
CA VAL A 256 2.09 21.03 -28.73
C VAL A 256 2.16 19.91 -29.74
N LEU A 257 1.96 18.68 -29.27
CA LEU A 257 1.92 17.45 -30.07
C LEU A 257 0.49 17.09 -30.48
N SER A 258 -0.44 17.17 -29.53
CA SER A 258 -1.86 16.85 -29.73
C SER A 258 -2.72 17.52 -28.66
N ARG A 259 -4.03 17.43 -28.82
CA ARG A 259 -5.00 17.69 -27.78
C ARG A 259 -5.62 16.37 -27.35
N ILE A 260 -5.50 16.01 -26.06
CA ILE A 260 -5.89 14.69 -25.54
C ILE A 260 -7.39 14.39 -25.82
N GLN A 261 -8.24 15.40 -25.81
CA GLN A 261 -9.68 15.26 -26.10
C GLN A 261 -9.98 14.83 -27.54
N ASP A 262 -9.08 15.13 -28.50
CA ASP A 262 -9.27 14.81 -29.90
C ASP A 262 -8.80 13.39 -30.25
N GLY A 263 -8.13 12.73 -29.30
CA GLY A 263 -7.62 11.37 -29.40
C GLY A 263 -6.21 11.22 -28.82
N PRO A 264 -5.74 9.98 -28.59
CA PRO A 264 -4.43 9.72 -28.03
C PRO A 264 -3.31 10.10 -29.01
N TYR A 265 -2.20 10.56 -28.46
CA TYR A 265 -0.96 10.74 -29.23
C TYR A 265 -0.34 9.37 -29.56
N HIS A 266 -0.08 9.15 -30.85
CA HIS A 266 0.48 7.88 -31.32
C HIS A 266 1.99 7.83 -31.10
N VAL A 267 2.47 6.78 -30.46
CA VAL A 267 3.87 6.52 -30.15
C VAL A 267 4.32 5.25 -30.85
N ASP A 268 5.42 5.36 -31.57
CA ASP A 268 6.03 4.29 -32.34
C ASP A 268 7.48 4.06 -31.87
N LYS A 269 8.02 2.89 -32.09
CA LYS A 269 9.43 2.55 -31.83
C LYS A 269 10.26 2.38 -33.11
N SER A 270 9.73 2.82 -34.25
CA SER A 270 10.52 2.84 -35.48
C SER A 270 11.72 3.80 -35.37
N PRO A 271 12.85 3.49 -35.98
CA PRO A 271 14.02 4.37 -35.95
C PRO A 271 13.72 5.80 -36.41
N GLU A 272 12.83 5.97 -37.38
CA GLU A 272 12.41 7.27 -37.90
C GLU A 272 11.62 8.07 -36.84
N PHE A 273 10.70 7.42 -36.12
CA PHE A 273 9.95 8.05 -35.05
C PHE A 273 10.88 8.45 -33.90
N VAL A 274 11.72 7.52 -33.44
CA VAL A 274 12.66 7.74 -32.33
C VAL A 274 13.64 8.87 -32.65
N ALA A 275 14.17 8.91 -33.89
CA ALA A 275 15.10 9.96 -34.30
C ALA A 275 14.44 11.35 -34.42
N ALA A 276 13.14 11.41 -34.76
CA ALA A 276 12.40 12.65 -34.98
C ALA A 276 11.64 13.14 -33.75
N ASN A 277 11.48 12.30 -32.73
CA ASN A 277 10.59 12.58 -31.62
C ASN A 277 11.36 13.07 -30.38
N PRO A 278 11.26 14.36 -30.02
CA PRO A 278 11.94 14.92 -28.85
C PRO A 278 11.41 14.38 -27.51
N ALA A 279 10.32 13.60 -27.52
CA ALA A 279 9.83 12.92 -26.32
C ALA A 279 10.66 11.70 -25.92
N VAL A 280 11.55 11.22 -26.78
CA VAL A 280 12.48 10.14 -26.41
C VAL A 280 13.48 10.64 -25.40
N VAL A 281 13.55 9.95 -24.25
CA VAL A 281 14.37 10.37 -23.11
C VAL A 281 15.87 10.14 -23.38
N VAL A 282 16.25 8.95 -23.85
CA VAL A 282 17.63 8.54 -24.14
C VAL A 282 17.65 7.58 -25.33
N ASP A 283 18.84 7.35 -25.90
CA ASP A 283 19.03 6.28 -26.89
C ASP A 283 19.02 4.91 -26.19
N HIS A 284 18.12 4.06 -26.62
CA HIS A 284 17.85 2.74 -26.02
C HIS A 284 18.20 1.59 -26.94
N SER A 285 18.93 1.84 -28.01
CA SER A 285 19.26 0.81 -28.98
C SER A 285 19.89 -0.43 -28.31
N GLY A 286 19.18 -1.55 -28.34
CA GLY A 286 19.65 -2.82 -27.76
C GLY A 286 19.36 -3.01 -26.27
N TYR A 287 18.53 -2.16 -25.67
CA TYR A 287 18.11 -2.28 -24.27
C TYR A 287 16.58 -2.36 -24.12
N ARG A 288 16.16 -2.95 -22.98
CA ARG A 288 14.78 -2.99 -22.50
C ARG A 288 14.67 -2.05 -21.30
N ASP A 289 14.36 -0.78 -21.54
CA ASP A 289 14.38 0.20 -20.46
C ASP A 289 13.06 0.21 -19.67
N TRP A 290 13.15 0.51 -18.39
CA TRP A 290 11.99 0.69 -17.53
C TRP A 290 12.14 1.86 -16.55
N ILE A 291 11.03 2.38 -16.07
CA ILE A 291 10.97 3.53 -15.18
C ILE A 291 10.63 3.11 -13.75
N TRP A 292 11.31 3.73 -12.80
CA TRP A 292 11.02 3.59 -11.38
C TRP A 292 10.33 4.82 -10.82
N GLU A 293 10.77 6.02 -11.20
CA GLU A 293 10.20 7.26 -10.69
C GLU A 293 10.43 8.43 -11.65
N LEU A 294 9.52 9.41 -11.57
CA LEU A 294 9.61 10.72 -12.20
C LEU A 294 9.52 11.82 -11.15
N SER A 295 10.40 12.78 -11.21
CA SER A 295 10.40 14.00 -10.39
C SER A 295 10.73 15.21 -11.26
N MET A 296 10.48 16.42 -10.74
CA MET A 296 10.79 17.67 -11.43
C MET A 296 11.75 18.50 -10.58
N GLN A 297 12.89 18.92 -11.14
CA GLN A 297 13.74 19.95 -10.53
C GLN A 297 13.10 21.33 -10.73
N SER A 298 12.47 21.54 -11.87
CA SER A 298 11.64 22.68 -12.24
C SER A 298 10.69 22.26 -13.36
N ASP A 299 9.80 23.15 -13.82
CA ASP A 299 8.85 22.88 -14.91
C ASP A 299 9.51 22.35 -16.21
N GLU A 300 10.78 22.65 -16.42
CA GLU A 300 11.52 22.35 -17.66
C GLU A 300 12.64 21.33 -17.46
N HIS A 301 12.84 20.86 -16.22
CA HIS A 301 13.94 19.97 -15.88
C HIS A 301 13.45 18.70 -15.16
N PRO A 302 12.87 17.75 -15.89
CA PRO A 302 12.51 16.46 -15.34
C PRO A 302 13.74 15.64 -14.92
N VAL A 303 13.51 14.79 -13.91
CA VAL A 303 14.43 13.75 -13.48
C VAL A 303 13.71 12.41 -13.51
N ILE A 304 14.32 11.43 -14.12
CA ILE A 304 13.79 10.07 -14.21
C ILE A 304 14.80 9.10 -13.58
N ALA A 305 14.36 8.33 -12.61
CA ALA A 305 15.06 7.15 -12.16
C ALA A 305 14.64 5.98 -13.06
N MET A 306 15.56 5.43 -13.82
CA MET A 306 15.29 4.37 -14.77
C MET A 306 16.29 3.23 -14.66
N VAL A 307 15.90 2.05 -15.13
CA VAL A 307 16.77 0.90 -15.27
C VAL A 307 16.93 0.58 -16.76
N GLN A 308 18.17 0.38 -17.20
CA GLN A 308 18.48 -0.24 -18.49
C GLN A 308 18.72 -1.73 -18.27
N ILE A 309 18.04 -2.54 -19.06
CA ILE A 309 18.02 -3.98 -18.94
C ILE A 309 18.59 -4.55 -20.24
N SER A 310 19.59 -5.43 -20.16
CA SER A 310 20.14 -6.09 -21.34
C SER A 310 19.07 -6.88 -22.11
N SER A 311 19.23 -7.04 -23.43
CA SER A 311 18.27 -7.77 -24.27
C SER A 311 18.04 -9.21 -23.79
N ASP A 312 19.05 -9.84 -23.18
CA ASP A 312 18.94 -11.18 -22.57
C ASP A 312 18.40 -11.18 -21.12
N LYS A 313 18.10 -9.99 -20.58
CA LYS A 313 17.50 -9.73 -19.25
C LYS A 313 18.38 -10.15 -18.07
N LYS A 314 19.70 -10.26 -18.24
CA LYS A 314 20.59 -10.70 -17.17
C LYS A 314 21.21 -9.55 -16.41
N ASP A 315 21.47 -8.45 -17.09
CA ASP A 315 22.14 -7.29 -16.53
C ASP A 315 21.15 -6.13 -16.43
N HIS A 316 21.02 -5.57 -15.24
CA HIS A 316 20.17 -4.43 -14.95
C HIS A 316 21.03 -3.31 -14.36
N ASP A 317 21.01 -2.13 -15.00
CA ASP A 317 21.79 -0.96 -14.59
C ASP A 317 20.88 0.21 -14.22
N TYR A 318 21.11 0.80 -13.05
CA TYR A 318 20.38 1.99 -12.58
C TYR A 318 21.00 3.27 -13.09
N TYR A 319 20.14 4.18 -13.55
CA TYR A 319 20.50 5.50 -14.05
C TYR A 319 19.61 6.60 -13.45
N TRP A 320 20.25 7.73 -13.23
CA TRP A 320 19.61 9.03 -13.04
C TRP A 320 19.66 9.78 -14.37
N VAL A 321 18.51 10.20 -14.88
CA VAL A 321 18.41 10.85 -16.19
C VAL A 321 17.71 12.19 -16.03
N THR A 322 18.23 13.24 -16.64
CA THR A 322 17.64 14.59 -16.60
C THR A 322 17.75 15.29 -17.94
N TRP A 323 16.82 16.19 -18.19
CA TRP A 323 16.92 17.14 -19.30
C TRP A 323 17.67 18.39 -18.83
N ASP A 324 18.71 18.79 -19.55
CA ASP A 324 19.54 19.96 -19.19
C ASP A 324 19.13 21.26 -19.91
N GLY A 325 18.00 21.24 -20.63
CA GLY A 325 17.53 22.33 -21.47
C GLY A 325 17.86 22.16 -22.96
N ASN A 326 18.70 21.19 -23.32
CA ASN A 326 19.12 20.94 -24.69
C ASN A 326 19.14 19.44 -25.04
N GLU A 327 19.59 18.60 -24.12
CA GLU A 327 19.66 17.14 -24.32
C GLU A 327 19.43 16.37 -23.02
N TRP A 328 19.09 15.09 -23.15
CA TRP A 328 18.99 14.17 -22.03
C TRP A 328 20.37 13.73 -21.56
N LYS A 329 20.65 13.89 -20.27
CA LYS A 329 21.89 13.46 -19.61
C LYS A 329 21.62 12.23 -18.78
N LYS A 330 22.38 11.17 -19.04
CA LYS A 330 22.29 9.90 -18.32
C LYS A 330 23.50 9.73 -17.42
N THR A 331 23.28 9.55 -16.11
CA THR A 331 24.32 9.29 -15.11
C THR A 331 24.13 7.90 -14.53
N PHE A 332 25.15 7.05 -14.65
CA PHE A 332 25.14 5.71 -14.07
C PHE A 332 25.19 5.78 -12.53
N LEU A 333 24.32 5.06 -11.85
CA LEU A 333 24.28 4.98 -10.39
C LEU A 333 24.90 3.67 -9.88
N ALA A 334 24.41 2.53 -10.37
CA ALA A 334 24.84 1.22 -9.91
C ALA A 334 24.41 0.10 -10.86
N ASP A 335 25.15 -1.01 -10.79
CA ASP A 335 24.67 -2.32 -11.19
C ASP A 335 23.55 -2.75 -10.20
N ALA A 336 22.37 -3.00 -10.73
CA ALA A 336 21.19 -3.41 -9.98
C ALA A 336 21.08 -4.94 -9.83
N GLY A 337 22.07 -5.68 -10.31
CA GLY A 337 22.04 -7.13 -10.38
C GLY A 337 21.31 -7.62 -11.63
N GLY A 338 20.68 -8.74 -11.53
CA GLY A 338 19.80 -9.27 -12.57
C GLY A 338 18.37 -9.34 -12.08
N HIS A 339 17.66 -10.35 -12.52
CA HIS A 339 16.33 -10.66 -12.07
C HIS A 339 16.25 -10.77 -10.52
N PHE A 340 15.39 -9.98 -9.93
CA PHE A 340 15.37 -9.73 -8.49
C PHE A 340 14.55 -10.74 -7.71
N HIS A 341 13.30 -11.00 -8.09
CA HIS A 341 12.43 -11.80 -7.24
C HIS A 341 12.59 -13.33 -7.41
N ASN A 342 12.21 -14.05 -6.37
CA ASN A 342 12.49 -15.48 -6.23
C ASN A 342 11.47 -16.40 -6.90
N SER A 343 10.48 -15.86 -7.60
CA SER A 343 9.47 -16.66 -8.30
C SER A 343 10.03 -17.30 -9.58
N PRO A 344 9.83 -18.59 -9.81
CA PRO A 344 10.58 -19.33 -10.84
C PRO A 344 10.19 -19.06 -12.29
N GLU A 345 9.01 -18.53 -12.57
CA GLU A 345 8.47 -18.44 -13.94
C GLU A 345 7.99 -17.06 -14.33
N ILE A 346 8.57 -16.03 -13.77
CA ILE A 346 8.09 -14.67 -13.88
C ILE A 346 8.85 -13.87 -14.89
N GLU A 347 8.22 -12.76 -15.26
CA GLU A 347 8.81 -11.67 -16.01
C GLU A 347 10.15 -11.26 -15.39
N LYS A 348 11.22 -11.26 -16.18
CA LYS A 348 12.61 -11.18 -15.68
C LYS A 348 13.20 -9.78 -15.64
N CYS A 349 12.41 -8.78 -16.01
CA CYS A 349 12.89 -7.40 -16.03
C CYS A 349 12.71 -6.64 -14.70
N TYR A 350 12.32 -7.33 -13.62
CA TYR A 350 12.16 -6.73 -12.29
C TYR A 350 13.50 -6.60 -11.58
N SER A 351 13.78 -5.40 -11.06
CA SER A 351 14.95 -5.07 -10.24
C SER A 351 14.51 -4.79 -8.79
N GLY A 352 15.44 -4.59 -7.88
CA GLY A 352 15.18 -4.30 -6.47
C GLY A 352 14.46 -2.96 -6.22
N GLY A 353 14.58 -2.00 -7.14
CA GLY A 353 13.81 -0.76 -7.14
C GLY A 353 14.57 0.50 -6.77
N MET A 354 14.03 1.64 -7.19
CA MET A 354 14.55 2.98 -6.90
C MET A 354 13.43 3.95 -6.54
N THR A 355 13.81 5.01 -5.80
CA THR A 355 12.97 6.19 -5.59
C THR A 355 13.82 7.45 -5.57
N ILE A 356 13.28 8.55 -6.09
CA ILE A 356 13.91 9.88 -6.05
C ILE A 356 13.50 10.59 -4.77
N ASP A 357 14.45 11.22 -4.09
CA ASP A 357 14.15 12.05 -2.91
C ASP A 357 13.19 13.20 -3.27
N LYS A 358 12.12 13.35 -2.50
CA LYS A 358 11.03 14.29 -2.82
C LYS A 358 11.38 15.76 -2.59
N LYS A 359 12.47 16.05 -1.89
CA LYS A 359 12.98 17.40 -1.67
C LYS A 359 14.16 17.73 -2.58
N ASN A 360 15.01 16.74 -2.88
CA ASN A 360 16.21 16.90 -3.69
C ASN A 360 16.26 15.87 -4.83
N PRO A 361 15.79 16.19 -6.04
CA PRO A 361 15.79 15.26 -7.17
C PRO A 361 17.16 14.75 -7.63
N ARG A 362 18.26 15.29 -7.08
CA ARG A 362 19.62 14.76 -7.30
C ARG A 362 19.96 13.59 -6.39
N VAL A 363 19.09 13.25 -5.45
CA VAL A 363 19.24 12.11 -4.55
C VAL A 363 18.32 10.99 -4.98
N VAL A 364 18.86 9.79 -5.09
CA VAL A 364 18.13 8.55 -5.42
C VAL A 364 18.46 7.49 -4.39
N TYR A 365 17.45 6.80 -3.89
CA TYR A 365 17.62 5.60 -3.08
C TYR A 365 17.37 4.39 -3.97
N GLY A 366 18.31 3.46 -4.01
CA GLY A 366 18.23 2.26 -4.84
C GLY A 366 18.46 0.99 -4.03
N SER A 367 17.73 -0.04 -4.34
CA SER A 367 17.98 -1.40 -3.84
C SER A 367 18.94 -2.10 -4.77
N VAL A 368 20.11 -2.47 -4.27
CA VAL A 368 21.20 -3.07 -5.06
C VAL A 368 21.82 -4.25 -4.34
N PRO A 369 22.31 -5.26 -5.07
CA PRO A 369 22.99 -6.40 -4.48
C PRO A 369 24.35 -5.98 -3.88
N VAL A 370 24.57 -6.32 -2.62
CA VAL A 370 25.81 -6.03 -1.88
C VAL A 370 26.34 -7.31 -1.25
N GLU A 371 27.61 -7.61 -1.47
CA GLU A 371 28.29 -8.66 -0.73
C GLU A 371 28.60 -8.19 0.69
N GLY A 372 28.03 -8.88 1.66
CA GLY A 372 28.14 -8.54 3.06
C GLY A 372 28.45 -9.75 3.96
N LYS A 373 28.34 -9.55 5.26
CA LYS A 373 28.61 -10.59 6.27
C LYS A 373 27.75 -11.85 6.09
N HIS A 374 26.58 -11.72 5.48
CA HIS A 374 25.59 -12.78 5.31
C HIS A 374 25.47 -13.27 3.87
N GLY A 375 26.46 -12.96 3.02
CA GLY A 375 26.46 -13.23 1.59
C GLY A 375 25.90 -12.06 0.80
N LYS A 376 25.45 -12.32 -0.42
CA LYS A 376 24.87 -11.32 -1.33
C LYS A 376 23.42 -11.06 -0.92
N VAL A 377 23.14 -9.82 -0.50
CA VAL A 377 21.82 -9.35 -0.07
C VAL A 377 21.53 -8.00 -0.72
N TYR A 378 20.29 -7.72 -1.05
CA TYR A 378 19.90 -6.41 -1.54
C TYR A 378 19.82 -5.39 -0.38
N GLU A 379 20.58 -4.30 -0.53
CA GLU A 379 20.66 -3.21 0.44
C GLU A 379 20.15 -1.91 -0.16
N ILE A 380 19.57 -1.04 0.67
CA ILE A 380 19.19 0.30 0.26
C ILE A 380 20.41 1.21 0.33
N VAL A 381 20.77 1.81 -0.81
CA VAL A 381 21.87 2.74 -0.95
C VAL A 381 21.35 4.08 -1.46
N LYS A 382 21.81 5.15 -0.82
CA LYS A 382 21.58 6.53 -1.24
C LYS A 382 22.65 6.95 -2.23
N TYR A 383 22.27 7.42 -3.39
CA TYR A 383 23.11 8.00 -4.42
C TYR A 383 22.84 9.51 -4.49
N THR A 384 23.89 10.31 -4.51
CA THR A 384 23.80 11.76 -4.72
C THR A 384 24.56 12.12 -5.99
N VAL A 385 23.84 12.63 -6.99
CA VAL A 385 24.43 13.13 -8.23
C VAL A 385 24.90 14.56 -8.00
N ASN A 386 26.22 14.74 -7.93
CA ASN A 386 26.85 16.03 -7.69
C ASN A 386 26.74 16.95 -8.92
N PRO A 387 26.87 18.28 -8.76
CA PRO A 387 26.83 19.21 -9.89
C PRO A 387 27.91 18.97 -10.97
N ASP A 388 29.02 18.36 -10.60
CA ASP A 388 30.12 18.01 -11.51
C ASP A 388 29.89 16.66 -12.24
N GLY A 389 28.74 16.01 -11.99
CA GLY A 389 28.37 14.72 -12.59
C GLY A 389 28.93 13.50 -11.85
N THR A 390 29.71 13.67 -10.80
CA THR A 390 30.14 12.55 -9.95
C THR A 390 28.99 12.04 -9.08
N VAL A 391 29.08 10.78 -8.63
CA VAL A 391 28.07 10.15 -7.78
C VAL A 391 28.68 9.76 -6.44
N SER A 392 28.13 10.32 -5.36
CA SER A 392 28.42 9.91 -3.99
C SER A 392 27.48 8.79 -3.56
N ARG A 393 27.93 7.89 -2.68
CA ARG A 393 27.18 6.71 -2.23
C ARG A 393 27.22 6.61 -0.71
N ASP A 394 26.06 6.44 -0.09
CA ASP A 394 25.92 6.22 1.35
C ASP A 394 24.99 5.02 1.58
N ALA A 395 25.42 4.04 2.36
CA ALA A 395 24.60 2.90 2.71
C ALA A 395 23.52 3.30 3.73
N ILE A 396 22.25 3.14 3.39
CA ILE A 396 21.13 3.26 4.34
C ILE A 396 21.02 1.96 5.14
N THR A 397 20.87 0.82 4.48
CA THR A 397 20.93 -0.50 5.12
C THR A 397 22.28 -1.15 4.86
N LYS A 398 22.74 -2.01 5.75
CA LYS A 398 24.01 -2.73 5.63
C LYS A 398 24.05 -3.99 6.47
N ASN A 399 24.72 -5.01 5.94
CA ASN A 399 24.84 -6.32 6.58
C ASN A 399 23.48 -6.94 6.94
N SER A 400 22.47 -6.66 6.13
CA SER A 400 21.14 -7.26 6.27
C SER A 400 21.23 -8.78 6.09
N ILE A 401 20.28 -9.50 6.69
CA ILE A 401 20.21 -10.97 6.55
C ILE A 401 19.35 -11.34 5.35
N ILE A 402 18.42 -10.46 5.02
CA ILE A 402 17.34 -10.64 4.05
C ILE A 402 17.24 -9.37 3.22
N ASP A 403 16.70 -9.47 2.02
CA ASP A 403 16.65 -8.40 1.04
C ASP A 403 15.83 -7.19 1.51
N ASN A 404 16.31 -6.00 1.12
CA ASN A 404 15.59 -4.73 1.22
C ASN A 404 15.27 -4.25 -0.18
N ALA A 405 13.99 -4.03 -0.49
CA ALA A 405 13.54 -3.77 -1.84
C ALA A 405 12.49 -2.67 -1.93
N ARG A 406 12.33 -2.15 -3.14
CA ARG A 406 11.31 -1.17 -3.51
C ARG A 406 11.21 0.00 -2.54
N PRO A 407 12.32 0.75 -2.32
CA PRO A 407 12.31 1.92 -1.46
C PRO A 407 11.32 2.96 -1.99
N PHE A 408 10.78 3.76 -1.06
CA PHE A 408 9.91 4.88 -1.38
C PHE A 408 10.20 6.08 -0.48
N SER A 409 10.67 7.17 -1.07
CA SER A 409 10.84 8.46 -0.40
C SER A 409 9.47 9.10 -0.19
N ILE A 410 9.10 9.36 1.06
CA ILE A 410 7.76 9.79 1.45
C ILE A 410 7.59 11.30 1.17
N PRO A 411 6.68 11.71 0.29
CA PRO A 411 6.43 13.14 0.02
C PRO A 411 6.10 13.90 1.30
N GLY A 412 6.76 15.05 1.52
CA GLY A 412 6.55 15.92 2.66
C GLY A 412 7.29 15.54 3.94
N ALA A 413 7.92 14.35 4.01
CA ALA A 413 8.50 13.79 5.23
C ALA A 413 10.04 13.98 5.37
N GLN A 414 10.71 14.73 4.49
CA GLN A 414 12.18 14.79 4.42
C GLN A 414 12.86 15.35 5.66
N GLU A 415 12.13 16.00 6.55
CA GLU A 415 12.62 16.52 7.84
C GLU A 415 12.01 15.77 9.04
N LYS A 416 11.30 14.68 8.80
CA LYS A 416 10.70 13.83 9.83
C LYS A 416 11.61 12.66 10.17
N ALA A 417 11.33 12.00 11.28
CA ALA A 417 12.07 10.81 11.72
C ALA A 417 11.93 9.64 10.74
N VAL A 418 10.78 9.56 10.04
CA VAL A 418 10.48 8.58 9.00
C VAL A 418 10.29 9.32 7.69
N SER A 419 11.22 9.18 6.75
CA SER A 419 11.21 9.83 5.45
C SER A 419 11.35 8.88 4.26
N LEU A 420 11.77 7.65 4.53
CA LEU A 420 11.97 6.57 3.56
C LEU A 420 11.36 5.28 4.12
N ALA A 421 10.64 4.55 3.30
CA ALA A 421 10.14 3.22 3.65
C ALA A 421 10.50 2.22 2.55
N TRP A 422 10.55 0.92 2.88
CA TRP A 422 10.89 -0.14 1.93
C TRP A 422 10.30 -1.48 2.35
N MET A 423 10.26 -2.42 1.44
CA MET A 423 9.94 -3.83 1.71
C MET A 423 11.19 -4.54 2.22
N ASN A 424 11.05 -5.37 3.25
CA ASN A 424 12.12 -6.16 3.82
C ASN A 424 11.71 -7.62 3.86
N GLY A 425 12.42 -8.48 3.17
CA GLY A 425 12.13 -9.92 3.10
C GLY A 425 12.38 -10.50 1.72
N ASP A 426 12.23 -11.81 1.60
CA ASP A 426 12.30 -12.51 0.32
C ASP A 426 11.06 -12.19 -0.50
N TYR A 427 11.20 -11.36 -1.51
CA TYR A 427 10.09 -11.06 -2.38
C TYR A 427 9.92 -12.15 -3.42
N TYR A 428 8.73 -12.70 -3.47
CA TYR A 428 8.33 -13.65 -4.51
C TYR A 428 7.48 -12.94 -5.56
N ASP A 429 6.46 -13.56 -6.02
CA ASP A 429 5.57 -12.98 -7.01
C ASP A 429 4.58 -11.98 -6.38
N TRP A 430 4.02 -11.13 -7.20
CA TRP A 430 2.92 -10.23 -6.87
C TRP A 430 1.58 -10.94 -6.62
N ILE A 431 1.52 -12.27 -6.83
CA ILE A 431 0.36 -13.13 -6.53
C ILE A 431 0.79 -14.33 -5.69
N VAL A 432 -0.07 -14.74 -4.75
CA VAL A 432 0.07 -15.99 -4.01
C VAL A 432 0.00 -17.18 -4.95
N SER A 433 0.94 -18.10 -4.88
CA SER A 433 1.03 -19.27 -5.74
C SER A 433 0.95 -20.57 -4.94
N LYS A 434 0.76 -21.71 -5.64
CA LYS A 434 0.78 -23.03 -5.00
C LYS A 434 2.12 -23.36 -4.34
N ASP A 435 3.22 -22.88 -4.93
CA ASP A 435 4.57 -23.06 -4.41
C ASP A 435 4.87 -22.06 -3.29
N ARG A 436 4.04 -21.03 -3.14
CA ARG A 436 4.15 -19.94 -2.18
C ARG A 436 2.78 -19.59 -1.59
N PRO A 437 2.17 -20.51 -0.84
CA PRO A 437 0.85 -20.26 -0.25
C PRO A 437 0.88 -19.17 0.83
N GLN A 438 2.05 -18.83 1.36
CA GLN A 438 2.25 -17.72 2.29
C GLN A 438 2.21 -16.35 1.62
N GLY A 439 2.32 -16.28 0.28
CA GLY A 439 2.35 -15.02 -0.48
C GLY A 439 3.65 -14.25 -0.33
N TYR A 440 3.58 -12.97 0.00
CA TYR A 440 4.74 -12.08 0.13
C TYR A 440 5.37 -12.20 1.52
N PRO A 441 6.47 -12.92 1.74
CA PRO A 441 7.12 -12.96 3.04
C PRO A 441 7.96 -11.69 3.27
N THR A 442 7.35 -10.52 3.04
CA THR A 442 7.96 -9.20 3.23
C THR A 442 7.23 -8.43 4.32
N ALA A 443 8.02 -7.69 5.12
CA ALA A 443 7.57 -6.67 6.04
C ALA A 443 7.74 -5.28 5.41
N ILE A 444 7.15 -4.26 6.01
CA ILE A 444 7.40 -2.86 5.67
C ILE A 444 8.25 -2.23 6.78
N TYR A 445 9.40 -1.69 6.40
CA TYR A 445 10.32 -0.96 7.28
C TYR A 445 10.46 0.50 6.89
N ALA A 446 10.92 1.32 7.83
CA ALA A 446 11.21 2.73 7.63
C ALA A 446 12.57 3.12 8.21
N ASP A 447 13.12 4.24 7.74
CA ASP A 447 14.46 4.76 8.08
C ASP A 447 14.57 5.38 9.49
N GLY A 448 13.51 5.35 10.28
CA GLY A 448 13.48 5.86 11.65
C GLY A 448 12.56 5.06 12.56
N PRO A 449 12.66 5.30 13.87
CA PRO A 449 11.89 4.56 14.84
C PRO A 449 10.38 4.84 14.72
N MET A 450 9.60 3.79 14.76
CA MET A 450 8.15 3.91 14.84
C MET A 450 7.72 4.25 16.28
N PRO A 451 6.71 5.12 16.46
CA PRO A 451 6.10 5.30 17.77
C PRO A 451 5.52 3.98 18.28
N THR A 452 5.94 3.56 19.45
CA THR A 452 5.45 2.34 20.11
C THR A 452 4.98 2.65 21.52
N SER A 453 3.89 2.02 21.93
CA SER A 453 3.41 2.13 23.31
C SER A 453 4.13 1.11 24.20
N LYS A 454 4.73 1.59 25.29
CA LYS A 454 5.29 0.73 26.34
C LYS A 454 4.28 0.43 27.45
N ALA A 455 3.01 0.78 27.27
CA ALA A 455 1.98 0.56 28.25
C ALA A 455 1.76 -0.95 28.46
N LYS A 456 1.82 -1.38 29.72
CA LYS A 456 1.53 -2.78 30.06
C LYS A 456 0.06 -3.08 29.86
N LEU A 457 -0.23 -4.30 29.41
CA LEU A 457 -1.60 -4.79 29.35
C LEU A 457 -2.22 -4.78 30.75
N PRO A 458 -3.35 -4.08 30.99
CA PRO A 458 -4.03 -4.12 32.28
C PRO A 458 -4.56 -5.53 32.56
N LYS A 459 -4.83 -5.81 33.85
CA LYS A 459 -5.47 -7.07 34.23
C LYS A 459 -6.93 -7.04 33.77
N ALA A 460 -7.36 -8.10 33.08
CA ALA A 460 -8.76 -8.28 32.75
C ALA A 460 -9.62 -8.36 34.02
N VAL A 461 -10.77 -7.71 34.02
CA VAL A 461 -11.79 -7.83 35.11
C VAL A 461 -12.61 -9.10 34.95
N ALA A 462 -12.77 -9.57 33.70
CA ALA A 462 -13.33 -10.88 33.38
C ALA A 462 -12.58 -11.47 32.20
N LYS A 463 -12.36 -12.77 32.23
CA LYS A 463 -11.71 -13.55 31.17
C LYS A 463 -12.16 -14.99 31.27
N GLY A 464 -12.44 -15.63 30.13
CA GLY A 464 -12.83 -17.03 30.12
C GLY A 464 -12.91 -17.63 28.74
N THR A 465 -13.16 -18.94 28.73
CA THR A 465 -13.52 -19.72 27.54
C THR A 465 -15.02 -20.01 27.60
N LEU A 466 -15.67 -20.06 26.44
CA LEU A 466 -17.07 -20.39 26.29
C LEU A 466 -17.24 -21.70 25.53
N ASP A 467 -18.09 -22.58 26.06
CA ASP A 467 -18.59 -23.72 25.31
C ASP A 467 -19.74 -23.25 24.38
N ALA A 468 -19.84 -23.85 23.23
CA ALA A 468 -20.87 -23.56 22.22
C ALA A 468 -22.33 -23.55 22.73
N SER A 469 -22.59 -24.10 23.91
CA SER A 469 -23.89 -24.13 24.56
C SER A 469 -24.10 -23.04 25.64
N GLN A 470 -23.09 -22.23 25.92
CA GLN A 470 -23.11 -21.26 27.03
C GLN A 470 -23.34 -19.85 26.50
N SER A 471 -24.35 -19.17 27.03
CA SER A 471 -24.43 -17.71 26.97
C SER A 471 -23.63 -17.12 28.12
N ALA A 472 -22.65 -16.27 27.85
CA ALA A 472 -21.94 -15.57 28.89
C ALA A 472 -22.80 -14.37 29.34
N LYS A 473 -23.38 -14.48 30.52
CA LYS A 473 -23.84 -13.29 31.23
C LYS A 473 -22.74 -12.85 32.18
N LEU A 474 -22.05 -11.78 31.81
CA LEU A 474 -20.95 -11.23 32.60
C LEU A 474 -21.43 -9.93 33.24
N ASP A 475 -21.57 -9.93 34.57
CA ASP A 475 -21.77 -8.71 35.32
C ASP A 475 -20.46 -7.93 35.41
N VAL A 476 -20.27 -6.96 34.55
CA VAL A 476 -19.16 -6.01 34.62
C VAL A 476 -19.72 -4.60 34.59
N ASN A 477 -19.90 -4.04 35.76
CA ASN A 477 -20.19 -2.61 35.90
C ASN A 477 -18.92 -1.82 35.64
N ASN A 478 -18.81 -1.24 34.45
CA ASN A 478 -17.73 -0.33 34.12
C ASN A 478 -18.31 0.98 33.54
N ASN A 479 -18.35 2.00 34.40
CA ASN A 479 -18.69 3.36 34.00
C ASN A 479 -17.40 4.04 33.58
N GLY A 480 -17.08 4.04 32.28
CA GLY A 480 -15.88 4.69 31.77
C GLY A 480 -15.24 3.91 30.64
N ASP A 481 -13.95 4.08 30.49
CA ASP A 481 -13.16 3.42 29.45
C ASP A 481 -13.17 1.89 29.60
N PHE A 482 -13.34 1.19 28.49
CA PHE A 482 -13.32 -0.27 28.49
C PHE A 482 -12.75 -0.86 27.20
N THR A 483 -12.39 -2.14 27.27
CA THR A 483 -12.11 -2.98 26.12
C THR A 483 -12.80 -4.33 26.28
N ILE A 484 -13.44 -4.78 25.22
CA ILE A 484 -14.01 -6.13 25.08
C ILE A 484 -13.25 -6.83 23.96
N ASN A 485 -12.60 -7.94 24.28
CA ASN A 485 -11.93 -8.80 23.32
C ASN A 485 -12.70 -10.11 23.17
N MET A 486 -12.93 -10.55 21.95
CA MET A 486 -13.66 -11.78 21.61
C MET A 486 -12.89 -12.56 20.57
N LYS A 487 -12.63 -13.84 20.83
CA LYS A 487 -12.15 -14.77 19.83
C LYS A 487 -13.33 -15.54 19.25
N LEU A 488 -13.50 -15.47 17.94
CA LEU A 488 -14.54 -16.16 17.20
C LEU A 488 -13.89 -17.30 16.41
N SER A 489 -14.47 -18.50 16.48
CA SER A 489 -13.99 -19.68 15.76
C SER A 489 -15.05 -20.19 14.80
N ASP A 490 -14.63 -20.99 13.80
CA ASP A 490 -15.52 -21.56 12.77
C ASP A 490 -16.19 -20.51 11.88
N VAL A 491 -15.50 -19.40 11.67
CA VAL A 491 -16.01 -18.18 11.03
C VAL A 491 -16.33 -18.39 9.56
N GLY A 492 -15.60 -19.28 8.87
CA GLY A 492 -15.80 -19.55 7.44
C GLY A 492 -16.99 -20.42 7.11
N ARG A 493 -17.52 -21.21 8.06
CA ARG A 493 -18.52 -22.26 7.80
C ARG A 493 -19.91 -21.95 8.34
N ASN A 494 -20.02 -21.25 9.45
CA ASN A 494 -21.26 -21.16 10.22
C ASN A 494 -21.59 -19.75 10.77
N LEU A 495 -21.36 -18.69 10.02
CA LEU A 495 -21.60 -17.30 10.40
C LEU A 495 -22.99 -16.72 10.02
N PRO A 496 -24.13 -17.36 10.28
CA PRO A 496 -25.39 -16.74 9.95
C PRO A 496 -25.87 -15.83 11.06
N GLY A 497 -25.55 -14.53 10.96
CA GLY A 497 -26.22 -13.51 11.75
C GLY A 497 -25.93 -13.55 13.25
N SER A 498 -24.67 -13.77 13.62
CA SER A 498 -24.25 -13.68 15.03
C SER A 498 -24.35 -12.25 15.55
N ARG A 499 -24.84 -12.10 16.78
CA ARG A 499 -25.00 -10.82 17.46
C ARG A 499 -24.77 -10.96 18.95
N TRP A 500 -24.01 -10.06 19.52
CA TRP A 500 -23.73 -9.94 20.94
C TRP A 500 -24.17 -8.58 21.45
N GLU A 501 -24.82 -8.55 22.60
CA GLU A 501 -25.26 -7.32 23.28
C GLU A 501 -24.36 -7.03 24.46
N PHE A 502 -24.06 -5.76 24.67
CA PHE A 502 -23.13 -5.26 25.66
C PHE A 502 -23.74 -4.16 26.54
N GLY A 503 -25.04 -4.19 26.74
CA GLY A 503 -25.81 -3.15 27.42
C GLY A 503 -26.34 -2.13 26.40
N ASP A 504 -25.71 -0.96 26.31
CA ASP A 504 -26.18 0.14 25.45
C ASP A 504 -25.93 -0.05 23.97
N PHE A 505 -25.12 -1.02 23.59
CA PHE A 505 -24.79 -1.29 22.21
C PHE A 505 -24.72 -2.78 21.90
N SER A 506 -24.74 -3.11 20.62
CA SER A 506 -24.49 -4.48 20.16
C SER A 506 -23.50 -4.50 18.99
N TYR A 507 -22.76 -5.60 18.90
CA TYR A 507 -21.92 -5.94 17.76
C TYR A 507 -22.49 -7.17 17.09
N GLY A 508 -22.53 -7.18 15.79
CA GLY A 508 -23.04 -8.32 15.01
C GLY A 508 -22.34 -8.48 13.68
N VAL A 509 -22.60 -9.60 13.03
CA VAL A 509 -22.09 -9.92 11.69
C VAL A 509 -23.26 -10.16 10.75
N ASP A 510 -23.29 -9.42 9.66
CA ASP A 510 -24.36 -9.57 8.64
C ASP A 510 -24.22 -10.93 7.96
N ARG A 511 -25.34 -11.66 7.91
CA ARG A 511 -25.39 -13.04 7.41
C ARG A 511 -24.98 -13.19 5.94
N LEU A 512 -25.28 -12.20 5.11
CA LEU A 512 -25.11 -12.30 3.66
C LEU A 512 -23.75 -11.75 3.20
N THR A 513 -23.29 -10.70 3.88
CA THR A 513 -22.09 -9.96 3.49
C THR A 513 -20.86 -10.30 4.32
N LEU A 514 -21.03 -10.99 5.45
CA LEU A 514 -19.98 -11.26 6.45
C LEU A 514 -19.33 -9.99 7.01
N LYS A 515 -20.00 -8.85 6.84
CA LYS A 515 -19.54 -7.56 7.33
C LYS A 515 -20.02 -7.36 8.76
N PRO A 516 -19.13 -6.97 9.68
CA PRO A 516 -19.54 -6.60 11.02
C PRO A 516 -20.33 -5.29 11.02
N TYR A 517 -21.10 -5.11 12.08
CA TYR A 517 -21.81 -3.88 12.36
C TYR A 517 -21.90 -3.61 13.85
N VAL A 518 -22.00 -2.34 14.20
CA VAL A 518 -22.35 -1.87 15.54
C VAL A 518 -23.74 -1.26 15.48
N PHE A 519 -24.60 -1.61 16.43
CA PHE A 519 -25.87 -0.93 16.64
C PHE A 519 -25.83 -0.22 17.98
N VAL A 520 -25.99 1.10 17.99
CA VAL A 520 -25.90 1.96 19.16
C VAL A 520 -26.78 3.20 18.94
N ASP A 521 -27.44 3.69 19.97
CA ASP A 521 -28.31 4.88 19.94
C ASP A 521 -29.35 4.85 18.80
N GLY A 522 -29.91 3.67 18.50
CA GLY A 522 -30.87 3.49 17.41
C GLY A 522 -30.27 3.54 16.01
N SER A 523 -28.94 3.70 15.88
CA SER A 523 -28.22 3.79 14.61
C SER A 523 -27.42 2.52 14.31
N LEU A 524 -27.33 2.17 13.03
CA LEU A 524 -26.59 1.00 12.55
C LEU A 524 -25.34 1.47 11.78
N TYR A 525 -24.16 1.13 12.28
CA TYR A 525 -22.85 1.41 11.69
C TYR A 525 -22.30 0.13 11.07
N LYS A 526 -22.38 0.00 9.76
CA LYS A 526 -21.85 -1.17 9.04
C LYS A 526 -20.39 -0.95 8.66
N SER A 527 -19.57 -1.97 8.87
CA SER A 527 -18.19 -1.96 8.36
C SER A 527 -18.13 -2.09 6.85
N THR A 528 -17.11 -1.49 6.24
CA THR A 528 -16.69 -1.78 4.88
C THR A 528 -16.07 -3.18 4.79
N ASN A 529 -15.40 -3.62 5.86
CA ASN A 529 -14.63 -4.85 5.92
C ASN A 529 -15.50 -6.08 6.21
N MET A 530 -14.99 -7.24 5.85
CA MET A 530 -15.55 -8.55 6.17
C MET A 530 -14.65 -9.25 7.18
N ILE A 531 -15.21 -10.04 8.06
CA ILE A 531 -14.43 -10.84 9.02
C ILE A 531 -14.03 -12.21 8.48
N ALA A 532 -14.59 -12.62 7.37
CA ALA A 532 -14.22 -13.81 6.61
C ALA A 532 -14.57 -13.61 5.14
N THR A 533 -14.04 -14.44 4.27
CA THR A 533 -14.49 -14.45 2.87
C THR A 533 -15.57 -15.50 2.66
N SER A 534 -16.60 -15.14 1.91
CA SER A 534 -17.40 -16.11 1.18
C SER A 534 -16.60 -16.55 -0.06
N ASP A 535 -17.05 -17.59 -0.76
CA ASP A 535 -16.42 -18.19 -1.96
C ASP A 535 -15.93 -17.22 -3.07
N GLY A 536 -15.98 -15.91 -2.83
CA GLY A 536 -15.55 -14.86 -3.74
C GLY A 536 -14.06 -14.91 -4.11
N TRP A 537 -13.20 -15.43 -3.23
CA TRP A 537 -11.76 -15.58 -3.46
C TRP A 537 -11.43 -16.48 -4.65
N THR A 538 -12.23 -17.50 -4.92
CA THR A 538 -12.05 -18.38 -6.07
C THR A 538 -12.17 -17.67 -7.42
N LYS A 539 -12.79 -16.50 -7.48
CA LYS A 539 -12.86 -15.69 -8.70
C LYS A 539 -11.51 -15.08 -9.10
N TYR A 540 -10.58 -14.95 -8.16
CA TYR A 540 -9.32 -14.26 -8.36
C TYR A 540 -8.13 -15.18 -8.55
N ILE A 541 -8.34 -16.47 -8.35
CA ILE A 541 -7.40 -17.47 -8.78
C ILE A 541 -7.45 -17.45 -10.31
N ARG A 542 -6.36 -17.07 -10.96
CA ARG A 542 -6.20 -17.32 -12.39
C ARG A 542 -6.21 -18.84 -12.59
N ALA A 543 -7.40 -19.39 -12.72
CA ALA A 543 -7.64 -20.83 -12.83
C ALA A 543 -7.08 -21.44 -14.13
N THR A 544 -6.57 -20.63 -15.05
CA THR A 544 -6.21 -21.05 -16.40
C THR A 544 -4.94 -21.89 -16.48
N ASP A 545 -4.03 -21.83 -15.50
CA ASP A 545 -2.79 -22.60 -15.51
C ASP A 545 -2.55 -23.41 -14.23
N GLY A 546 -3.40 -23.27 -13.22
CA GLY A 546 -3.27 -23.97 -11.95
C GLY A 546 -2.08 -23.57 -11.09
N LYS A 547 -1.39 -22.46 -11.41
CA LYS A 547 -0.20 -21.97 -10.72
C LYS A 547 -0.53 -21.14 -9.47
N TRP A 548 -1.69 -20.53 -9.42
CA TRP A 548 -2.11 -19.59 -8.39
C TRP A 548 -3.09 -20.24 -7.42
N CYS A 549 -2.96 -19.97 -6.14
CA CYS A 549 -3.92 -20.37 -5.11
C CYS A 549 -4.16 -19.22 -4.13
N ALA A 550 -5.37 -19.17 -3.57
CA ALA A 550 -5.64 -18.28 -2.46
C ALA A 550 -4.85 -18.74 -1.23
N PRO A 551 -4.39 -17.79 -0.37
CA PRO A 551 -3.85 -18.14 0.92
C PRO A 551 -4.92 -18.84 1.76
N GLU A 552 -4.47 -19.66 2.71
CA GLU A 552 -5.37 -20.26 3.69
C GLU A 552 -5.98 -19.15 4.55
N ILE A 553 -7.32 -19.13 4.64
CA ILE A 553 -8.03 -18.17 5.46
C ILE A 553 -8.21 -18.79 6.84
N PRO A 554 -7.76 -18.15 7.92
CA PRO A 554 -7.95 -18.66 9.26
C PRO A 554 -9.43 -18.86 9.59
N ASP A 555 -9.78 -19.99 10.18
CA ASP A 555 -11.14 -20.24 10.71
C ASP A 555 -11.44 -19.43 11.98
N GLU A 556 -10.46 -18.71 12.50
CA GLU A 556 -10.55 -17.90 13.71
C GLU A 556 -10.34 -16.43 13.39
N VAL A 557 -11.04 -15.55 14.09
CA VAL A 557 -10.86 -14.10 14.02
C VAL A 557 -10.97 -13.51 15.43
N GLU A 558 -10.11 -12.56 15.75
CA GLU A 558 -10.23 -11.78 16.99
C GLU A 558 -10.88 -10.41 16.73
N ILE A 559 -11.95 -10.16 17.47
CA ILE A 559 -12.66 -8.89 17.46
C ILE A 559 -12.37 -8.16 18.77
N CYS A 560 -11.93 -6.93 18.68
CA CYS A 560 -11.72 -6.10 19.85
C CYS A 560 -12.55 -4.81 19.73
N LEU A 561 -13.24 -4.46 20.80
CA LEU A 561 -14.07 -3.24 20.92
C LEU A 561 -13.49 -2.40 22.04
N THR A 562 -13.08 -1.16 21.76
CA THR A 562 -12.57 -0.24 22.78
C THR A 562 -13.43 1.01 22.84
N TYR A 563 -13.71 1.50 24.05
CA TYR A 563 -14.42 2.75 24.26
C TYR A 563 -13.61 3.71 25.11
N GLN A 564 -13.44 4.92 24.62
CA GLN A 564 -12.78 6.01 25.35
C GLN A 564 -13.24 7.36 24.81
N ASP A 565 -13.46 8.31 25.71
CA ASP A 565 -13.73 9.72 25.39
C ASP A 565 -14.86 9.92 24.36
N GLY A 566 -15.93 9.12 24.44
CA GLY A 566 -17.06 9.20 23.52
C GLY A 566 -16.79 8.60 22.14
N VAL A 567 -15.78 7.72 22.02
CA VAL A 567 -15.44 7.03 20.79
C VAL A 567 -15.37 5.53 21.01
N LEU A 568 -16.22 4.79 20.29
CA LEU A 568 -16.17 3.33 20.19
C LEU A 568 -15.37 2.95 18.95
N ARG A 569 -14.29 2.17 19.14
CA ARG A 569 -13.46 1.64 18.05
C ARG A 569 -13.62 0.14 17.96
N THR A 570 -13.68 -0.37 16.73
CA THR A 570 -13.69 -1.81 16.46
C THR A 570 -12.41 -2.22 15.77
N TYR A 571 -11.92 -3.41 16.09
CA TYR A 571 -10.71 -3.98 15.51
C TYR A 571 -10.99 -5.40 15.05
N ILE A 572 -10.42 -5.77 13.93
CA ILE A 572 -10.42 -7.12 13.35
C ILE A 572 -8.97 -7.58 13.30
N ASP A 573 -8.62 -8.66 13.99
CA ASP A 573 -7.25 -9.21 14.10
C ASP A 573 -6.18 -8.14 14.42
N GLY A 574 -6.53 -7.24 15.34
CA GLY A 574 -5.66 -6.16 15.78
C GLY A 574 -5.60 -4.93 14.85
N LEU A 575 -6.26 -4.96 13.70
CA LEU A 575 -6.36 -3.84 12.75
C LEU A 575 -7.59 -2.99 13.03
N LEU A 576 -7.44 -1.66 13.04
CA LEU A 576 -8.57 -0.75 13.24
C LEU A 576 -9.54 -0.83 12.06
N ASP A 577 -10.80 -1.13 12.35
CA ASP A 577 -11.88 -1.27 11.37
C ASP A 577 -12.80 -0.06 11.33
N GLN A 578 -13.37 0.33 12.49
CA GLN A 578 -14.31 1.45 12.59
C GLN A 578 -13.97 2.36 13.78
N ASN A 579 -14.33 3.64 13.64
CA ASN A 579 -14.23 4.67 14.65
C ASN A 579 -15.59 5.39 14.74
N ILE A 580 -16.35 5.10 15.80
CA ILE A 580 -17.76 5.53 15.93
C ILE A 580 -17.87 6.53 17.09
N LYS A 581 -18.28 7.76 16.79
CA LYS A 581 -18.55 8.76 17.83
C LYS A 581 -19.89 8.46 18.52
N VAL A 582 -19.85 8.17 19.79
CA VAL A 582 -21.03 7.90 20.64
C VAL A 582 -20.73 8.25 22.08
N GLN A 583 -21.61 9.00 22.73
CA GLN A 583 -21.39 9.47 24.10
C GLN A 583 -22.06 8.56 25.13
N GLY A 584 -21.41 8.42 26.27
CA GLY A 584 -22.02 7.85 27.46
C GLY A 584 -22.31 6.36 27.42
N LEU A 585 -21.50 5.56 26.64
CA LEU A 585 -21.69 4.11 26.65
C LEU A 585 -21.32 3.49 27.99
N GLU A 586 -22.21 2.64 28.46
CA GLU A 586 -22.01 1.79 29.63
C GLU A 586 -22.07 0.32 29.20
N THR A 587 -21.22 -0.53 29.77
CA THR A 587 -21.31 -1.97 29.58
C THR A 587 -21.64 -2.64 30.89
N ASN A 588 -22.69 -3.45 30.92
CA ASN A 588 -23.10 -4.24 32.07
C ASN A 588 -22.91 -5.75 31.84
N GLY A 589 -22.25 -6.14 30.75
CA GLY A 589 -21.95 -7.54 30.50
C GLY A 589 -21.96 -7.90 29.03
N ILE A 590 -21.80 -9.17 28.74
CA ILE A 590 -21.93 -9.74 27.37
C ILE A 590 -23.11 -10.70 27.38
N GLU A 591 -24.07 -10.50 26.48
CA GLU A 591 -25.16 -11.43 26.25
C GLU A 591 -25.17 -11.83 24.75
N SER A 592 -25.04 -13.12 24.47
CA SER A 592 -25.18 -13.63 23.11
C SER A 592 -26.65 -13.79 22.76
N VAL A 593 -27.10 -13.08 21.72
CA VAL A 593 -28.51 -13.09 21.29
C VAL A 593 -28.75 -14.16 20.23
N SER A 594 -27.74 -14.48 19.42
CA SER A 594 -27.85 -15.50 18.37
C SER A 594 -26.50 -16.17 18.13
N ASN A 595 -26.57 -17.47 17.83
CA ASN A 595 -25.44 -18.34 17.53
C ASN A 595 -24.27 -18.22 18.52
N PRO A 596 -24.48 -18.58 19.81
CA PRO A 596 -23.47 -18.43 20.87
C PRO A 596 -22.19 -19.22 20.63
N GLY A 597 -22.22 -20.25 19.80
CA GLY A 597 -21.14 -21.19 19.58
C GLY A 597 -19.92 -20.67 18.81
N LEU A 598 -19.98 -19.45 18.29
CA LEU A 598 -18.84 -18.87 17.59
C LEU A 598 -17.82 -18.21 18.52
N MET A 599 -18.25 -17.62 19.62
CA MET A 599 -17.34 -17.01 20.58
C MET A 599 -16.77 -18.07 21.51
N THR A 600 -15.48 -18.36 21.35
CA THR A 600 -14.78 -19.39 22.15
C THR A 600 -14.03 -18.82 23.35
N GLU A 601 -13.54 -17.60 23.21
CA GLU A 601 -12.83 -16.89 24.29
C GLU A 601 -13.28 -15.44 24.36
N TYR A 602 -13.19 -14.87 25.57
CA TYR A 602 -13.41 -13.44 25.79
C TYR A 602 -12.49 -12.87 26.87
N GLY A 603 -12.28 -11.56 26.81
CA GLY A 603 -11.60 -10.79 27.84
C GLY A 603 -12.21 -9.38 27.95
N ILE A 604 -12.44 -8.92 29.18
CA ILE A 604 -12.94 -7.56 29.46
C ILE A 604 -11.89 -6.82 30.29
N TYR A 605 -11.54 -5.63 29.85
CA TYR A 605 -10.53 -4.78 30.48
C TYR A 605 -11.12 -3.44 30.90
N PRO A 606 -10.77 -2.92 32.10
CA PRO A 606 -11.30 -1.66 32.61
C PRO A 606 -10.50 -0.45 32.09
N ALA A 607 -10.15 -0.45 30.82
CA ALA A 607 -9.43 0.60 30.13
C ALA A 607 -9.57 0.42 28.62
N ALA A 608 -9.50 1.48 27.86
CA ALA A 608 -9.35 1.41 26.42
C ALA A 608 -7.90 0.99 26.09
N LEU A 609 -7.73 -0.20 25.54
CA LEU A 609 -6.43 -0.69 25.09
C LEU A 609 -6.02 0.07 23.83
N ASN A 610 -4.75 0.44 23.73
CA ASN A 610 -4.17 0.91 22.47
C ASN A 610 -3.86 -0.27 21.53
N GLN A 611 -3.57 0.04 20.27
CA GLN A 611 -3.40 -1.01 19.26
C GLN A 611 -2.23 -1.95 19.54
N ASP A 612 -1.12 -1.48 20.13
CA ASP A 612 0.01 -2.35 20.49
C ASP A 612 -0.43 -3.39 21.54
N GLN A 613 -1.25 -2.97 22.51
CA GLN A 613 -1.81 -3.87 23.51
C GLN A 613 -2.81 -4.87 22.90
N ILE A 614 -3.63 -4.41 21.93
CA ILE A 614 -4.58 -5.26 21.20
C ILE A 614 -3.83 -6.29 20.36
N LYS A 615 -2.83 -5.87 19.56
CA LYS A 615 -1.98 -6.79 18.80
C LYS A 615 -1.27 -7.81 19.68
N ALA A 616 -0.86 -7.41 20.89
CA ALA A 616 -0.28 -8.34 21.87
C ALA A 616 -1.30 -9.34 22.45
N LEU A 617 -2.61 -9.12 22.32
CA LEU A 617 -3.65 -10.10 22.65
C LEU A 617 -3.84 -11.10 21.51
N VAL A 618 -3.92 -10.61 20.28
CA VAL A 618 -4.12 -11.41 19.06
C VAL A 618 -2.96 -12.40 18.83
N ASN A 619 -1.73 -11.98 19.09
CA ASN A 619 -0.52 -12.78 18.84
C ASN A 619 -0.19 -13.78 19.99
N LYS A 620 -1.13 -14.07 20.87
CA LYS A 620 -0.95 -15.06 21.95
C LYS A 620 -1.54 -16.41 21.60
#